data_a1dd3f195f7276d313960f18f383ec75
#
_entry.id   a1dd3f195f7276d313960f18f383ec75
#
_cell.length_a   1.000
_cell.length_b   1.000
_cell.length_c   1.000
_cell.angle_alpha   90.00
_cell.angle_beta   90.00
_cell.angle_gamma   90.00
#
_symmetry.space_group_name_H-M   'P 1'
#
loop_
_entity.id
_entity.type
_entity.pdbx_description
1 polymer ?
#
loop_
_entity_poly.entity_id
_entity_poly.type
_entity_poly.pdbx_seq_one_letter_code
_entity_poly.pdbx_strand_id
1 'polypeptide(L)'
;MRGWIVTAVLTVLAAVTRFTMLGYPTDAGTPVFDEKHYAPQGYQVLTGGGVEDNPAYGLVVHPPVGKQLIAVGEALFGYTGWGWRLSSAVFGVILVLLVVRIVRRMTRSTLLGAIAGILMIVDGVTFVTSRVGMLDIFMVVFVVAAFGALVRDRDDVRERLHRVAVEGRMKMTTWGPRLGVRWWRFGGGLLLGLACGTKWSGIYFVAFFGLLSVAFDVAARRQYGVTRPWVGTAVRDVGPALYALVAIPLVVYLATYAGWFASETGVDRNAVGTDIGTGGPFSFVPAALRSLWYYSGNVLDFHAGLTNSAGNRHPWESKPWTWPMGLRPMLYYFADGQQITGCSTGGNCVKAVMLIGTPALWWVAFPMLGWALWSTVARRDWRYAAVLVGYGAGILPWFLTLDRQMYFFYAAALAPFLVMGVTLVLGDILGRGLCGGQGRERRTLGLLLVSLYVAVVIANFVWLWPILTGLPISQETWQQQLWLPSWR
;
A
#
# COMPACT_ATOMS: atom_id res chain seq x y z
N MET A 1 -27.20 -6.52 -6.35
CA MET A 1 -26.85 -6.02 -7.71
C MET A 1 -26.30 -4.60 -7.72
N ARG A 2 -26.98 -3.55 -7.24
CA ARG A 2 -26.50 -2.13 -7.32
C ARG A 2 -25.06 -1.90 -6.86
N GLY A 3 -24.63 -2.53 -5.78
CA GLY A 3 -23.26 -2.32 -5.27
C GLY A 3 -22.14 -2.94 -6.15
N TRP A 4 -22.43 -3.96 -6.94
CA TRP A 4 -21.48 -4.52 -7.91
C TRP A 4 -21.42 -3.68 -9.19
N ILE A 5 -22.55 -3.14 -9.64
CA ILE A 5 -22.59 -2.22 -10.79
C ILE A 5 -21.72 -0.99 -10.50
N VAL A 6 -21.90 -0.34 -9.33
CA VAL A 6 -21.05 0.79 -8.92
C VAL A 6 -19.58 0.40 -8.85
N THR A 7 -19.28 -0.78 -8.29
CA THR A 7 -17.89 -1.26 -8.25
C THR A 7 -17.33 -1.42 -9.67
N ALA A 8 -18.07 -2.05 -10.58
CA ALA A 8 -17.62 -2.27 -11.96
C ALA A 8 -17.38 -0.94 -12.70
N VAL A 9 -18.31 0.02 -12.59
CA VAL A 9 -18.14 1.36 -13.20
C VAL A 9 -16.87 2.06 -12.71
N LEU A 10 -16.63 2.05 -11.39
CA LEU A 10 -15.42 2.66 -10.82
C LEU A 10 -14.15 1.91 -11.20
N THR A 11 -14.21 0.59 -11.33
CA THR A 11 -13.08 -0.22 -11.78
C THR A 11 -12.73 0.11 -13.24
N VAL A 12 -13.74 0.26 -14.11
CA VAL A 12 -13.53 0.68 -15.51
C VAL A 12 -12.95 2.08 -15.57
N LEU A 13 -13.49 3.04 -14.78
CA LEU A 13 -12.95 4.40 -14.71
C LEU A 13 -11.49 4.41 -14.21
N ALA A 14 -11.19 3.60 -13.21
CA ALA A 14 -9.82 3.40 -12.76
C ALA A 14 -8.93 2.85 -13.86
N ALA A 15 -9.39 1.85 -14.62
CA ALA A 15 -8.64 1.31 -15.76
C ALA A 15 -8.39 2.39 -16.82
N VAL A 16 -9.42 3.11 -17.26
CA VAL A 16 -9.25 4.19 -18.23
C VAL A 16 -8.17 5.18 -17.78
N THR A 17 -8.23 5.66 -16.55
CA THR A 17 -7.26 6.66 -16.07
C THR A 17 -5.84 6.12 -15.91
N ARG A 18 -5.64 4.83 -15.56
CA ARG A 18 -4.31 4.24 -15.36
C ARG A 18 -3.68 3.79 -16.69
N PHE A 19 -4.48 3.29 -17.63
CA PHE A 19 -3.96 2.79 -18.91
C PHE A 19 -3.80 3.87 -19.98
N THR A 20 -4.51 5.00 -19.90
CA THR A 20 -4.34 6.11 -20.85
C THR A 20 -2.89 6.59 -20.84
N MET A 21 -2.21 6.53 -21.98
CA MET A 21 -0.82 6.92 -22.17
C MET A 21 0.16 6.22 -21.23
N LEU A 22 -0.07 4.94 -20.88
CA LEU A 22 0.74 4.21 -19.89
C LEU A 22 2.22 4.11 -20.29
N GLY A 23 2.53 3.93 -21.59
CA GLY A 23 3.90 3.87 -22.10
C GLY A 23 4.66 5.19 -22.09
N TYR A 24 4.05 6.28 -21.61
CA TYR A 24 4.61 7.63 -21.63
C TYR A 24 4.62 8.27 -20.23
N PRO A 25 5.62 9.15 -19.91
CA PRO A 25 6.86 9.39 -20.67
C PRO A 25 7.89 8.28 -20.46
N THR A 26 8.86 8.23 -21.36
CA THR A 26 10.11 7.50 -21.22
C THR A 26 11.28 8.45 -21.42
N ASP A 27 12.47 8.07 -20.99
CA ASP A 27 13.71 8.82 -21.25
C ASP A 27 14.32 8.29 -22.56
N ALA A 28 13.91 8.88 -23.69
CA ALA A 28 14.30 8.44 -25.04
C ALA A 28 14.05 6.93 -25.30
N GLY A 29 12.94 6.39 -24.76
CA GLY A 29 12.60 4.96 -24.88
C GLY A 29 13.13 4.09 -23.73
N THR A 30 13.91 4.64 -22.80
CA THR A 30 14.42 3.95 -21.62
C THR A 30 13.56 4.23 -20.37
N PRO A 31 13.65 3.39 -19.33
CA PRO A 31 12.94 3.58 -18.07
C PRO A 31 13.31 4.90 -17.37
N VAL A 32 12.35 5.48 -16.64
CA VAL A 32 12.54 6.69 -15.83
C VAL A 32 12.67 6.36 -14.35
N PHE A 33 13.33 7.21 -13.58
CA PHE A 33 13.51 7.09 -12.14
C PHE A 33 14.02 5.69 -11.74
N ASP A 34 13.50 5.07 -10.69
CA ASP A 34 13.89 3.73 -10.23
C ASP A 34 13.39 2.60 -11.16
N GLU A 35 12.55 2.89 -12.17
CA GLU A 35 12.31 1.92 -13.26
C GLU A 35 13.64 1.47 -13.89
N LYS A 36 14.68 2.33 -13.87
CA LYS A 36 16.02 2.02 -14.36
C LYS A 36 16.65 0.80 -13.70
N HIS A 37 16.20 0.45 -12.51
CA HIS A 37 16.62 -0.75 -11.79
C HIS A 37 15.61 -1.89 -11.97
N TYR A 38 14.32 -1.61 -11.81
CA TYR A 38 13.30 -2.67 -11.71
C TYR A 38 12.88 -3.24 -13.07
N ALA A 39 12.85 -2.42 -14.14
CA ALA A 39 12.56 -2.92 -15.48
C ALA A 39 13.65 -3.87 -16.01
N PRO A 40 14.97 -3.51 -15.97
CA PRO A 40 16.01 -4.48 -16.34
C PRO A 40 15.98 -5.76 -15.50
N GLN A 41 15.74 -5.64 -14.18
CA GLN A 41 15.65 -6.81 -13.30
C GLN A 41 14.44 -7.68 -13.61
N GLY A 42 13.27 -7.08 -13.96
CA GLY A 42 12.11 -7.82 -14.47
C GLY A 42 12.43 -8.59 -15.74
N TYR A 43 13.10 -7.95 -16.69
CA TYR A 43 13.51 -8.58 -17.93
C TYR A 43 14.53 -9.72 -17.72
N GLN A 44 15.47 -9.54 -16.79
CA GLN A 44 16.43 -10.59 -16.41
C GLN A 44 15.72 -11.80 -15.79
N VAL A 45 14.68 -11.62 -14.99
CA VAL A 45 13.86 -12.74 -14.46
C VAL A 45 13.30 -13.58 -15.60
N LEU A 46 12.93 -12.99 -16.75
CA LEU A 46 12.44 -13.73 -17.91
C LEU A 46 13.55 -14.45 -18.66
N THR A 47 14.70 -13.82 -18.83
CA THR A 47 15.78 -14.27 -19.70
C THR A 47 16.91 -14.99 -18.96
N GLY A 48 17.03 -14.77 -17.66
CA GLY A 48 18.10 -15.25 -16.78
C GLY A 48 17.71 -16.43 -15.88
N GLY A 49 16.71 -17.24 -16.26
CA GLY A 49 16.35 -18.43 -15.48
C GLY A 49 15.60 -18.15 -14.17
N GLY A 50 14.91 -17.01 -14.07
CA GLY A 50 14.08 -16.65 -12.92
C GLY A 50 14.81 -15.87 -11.82
N VAL A 51 16.01 -15.40 -12.09
CA VAL A 51 16.81 -14.55 -11.19
C VAL A 51 17.19 -13.25 -11.85
N GLU A 52 17.40 -12.25 -11.04
CA GLU A 52 17.88 -10.94 -11.43
C GLU A 52 19.30 -10.68 -10.87
N ASP A 53 20.00 -9.76 -11.51
CA ASP A 53 21.31 -9.25 -11.12
C ASP A 53 21.31 -7.71 -11.15
N ASN A 54 22.29 -7.10 -10.51
CA ASN A 54 22.54 -5.67 -10.55
C ASN A 54 24.04 -5.38 -10.54
N PRO A 55 24.70 -5.47 -11.70
CA PRO A 55 26.14 -5.29 -11.79
C PRO A 55 26.64 -3.94 -11.26
N ALA A 56 25.79 -2.89 -11.33
CA ALA A 56 26.16 -1.55 -10.87
C ALA A 56 26.34 -1.47 -9.35
N TYR A 57 25.62 -2.28 -8.58
CA TYR A 57 25.69 -2.30 -7.12
C TYR A 57 26.23 -3.62 -6.55
N GLY A 58 26.37 -4.67 -7.38
CA GLY A 58 26.71 -6.02 -6.93
C GLY A 58 25.66 -6.64 -5.99
N LEU A 59 24.49 -6.00 -5.86
CA LEU A 59 23.45 -6.37 -4.89
C LEU A 59 22.07 -6.04 -5.42
N VAL A 60 21.11 -6.94 -5.26
CA VAL A 60 19.69 -6.71 -5.54
C VAL A 60 18.95 -6.42 -4.25
N VAL A 61 18.56 -5.16 -4.04
CA VAL A 61 18.14 -4.64 -2.71
C VAL A 61 16.71 -4.91 -2.29
N HIS A 62 15.85 -5.42 -3.17
CA HIS A 62 14.45 -5.74 -2.86
C HIS A 62 14.11 -7.18 -3.18
N PRO A 63 13.17 -7.81 -2.43
CA PRO A 63 12.68 -9.15 -2.70
C PRO A 63 12.06 -9.29 -4.10
N PRO A 64 11.90 -10.51 -4.64
CA PRO A 64 11.67 -10.73 -6.07
C PRO A 64 10.25 -10.45 -6.58
N VAL A 65 9.20 -10.50 -5.74
CA VAL A 65 7.79 -10.47 -6.21
C VAL A 65 7.47 -9.28 -7.11
N GLY A 66 7.91 -8.08 -6.75
CA GLY A 66 7.60 -6.90 -7.55
C GLY A 66 8.22 -6.95 -8.94
N LYS A 67 9.45 -7.46 -9.05
CA LYS A 67 10.18 -7.63 -10.32
C LYS A 67 9.58 -8.78 -11.15
N GLN A 68 9.18 -9.88 -10.49
CA GLN A 68 8.43 -10.96 -11.15
C GLN A 68 7.10 -10.46 -11.74
N LEU A 69 6.41 -9.54 -11.06
CA LEU A 69 5.18 -8.91 -11.58
C LEU A 69 5.48 -7.97 -12.77
N ILE A 70 6.57 -7.21 -12.73
CA ILE A 70 7.02 -6.40 -13.87
C ILE A 70 7.35 -7.31 -15.05
N ALA A 71 8.07 -8.40 -14.82
CA ALA A 71 8.41 -9.42 -15.81
C ALA A 71 7.17 -9.96 -16.57
N VAL A 72 6.03 -10.13 -15.88
CA VAL A 72 4.77 -10.55 -16.53
C VAL A 72 4.33 -9.56 -17.62
N GLY A 73 4.44 -8.27 -17.35
CA GLY A 73 4.09 -7.25 -18.34
C GLY A 73 5.10 -7.21 -19.50
N GLU A 74 6.38 -7.39 -19.21
CA GLU A 74 7.45 -7.43 -20.21
C GLU A 74 7.36 -8.70 -21.08
N ALA A 75 6.90 -9.82 -20.53
CA ALA A 75 6.62 -11.02 -21.30
C ALA A 75 5.51 -10.81 -22.34
N LEU A 76 4.55 -9.93 -22.07
CA LEU A 76 3.41 -9.65 -22.94
C LEU A 76 3.68 -8.56 -23.98
N PHE A 77 4.41 -7.51 -23.60
CA PHE A 77 4.60 -6.31 -24.42
C PHE A 77 6.08 -5.98 -24.70
N GLY A 78 6.98 -6.90 -24.37
CA GLY A 78 8.42 -6.72 -24.53
C GLY A 78 9.00 -5.67 -23.56
N TYR A 79 10.30 -5.39 -23.69
CA TYR A 79 11.01 -4.37 -22.92
C TYR A 79 10.64 -2.97 -23.43
N THR A 80 9.46 -2.51 -23.09
CA THR A 80 8.86 -1.23 -23.50
C THR A 80 8.18 -0.54 -22.32
N GLY A 81 7.88 0.78 -22.43
CA GLY A 81 7.14 1.51 -21.40
C GLY A 81 5.79 0.88 -21.03
N TRP A 82 5.14 0.22 -21.98
CA TRP A 82 3.95 -0.59 -21.72
C TRP A 82 4.28 -1.87 -20.94
N GLY A 83 5.35 -2.55 -21.32
CA GLY A 83 5.75 -3.81 -20.70
C GLY A 83 6.03 -3.63 -19.21
N TRP A 84 6.98 -2.80 -18.84
CA TRP A 84 7.35 -2.69 -17.43
C TRP A 84 6.33 -1.96 -16.55
N ARG A 85 5.29 -1.27 -17.12
CA ARG A 85 4.24 -0.57 -16.36
C ARG A 85 2.91 -1.31 -16.29
N LEU A 86 2.67 -2.30 -17.15
CA LEU A 86 1.40 -3.01 -17.23
C LEU A 86 0.90 -3.50 -15.89
N SER A 87 1.74 -4.26 -15.18
CA SER A 87 1.39 -4.85 -13.89
C SER A 87 1.10 -3.79 -12.85
N SER A 88 1.85 -2.68 -12.84
CA SER A 88 1.58 -1.54 -11.95
C SER A 88 0.19 -0.95 -12.19
N ALA A 89 -0.21 -0.77 -13.47
CA ALA A 89 -1.53 -0.25 -13.82
C ALA A 89 -2.66 -1.20 -13.41
N VAL A 90 -2.50 -2.51 -13.65
CA VAL A 90 -3.45 -3.54 -13.21
C VAL A 90 -3.61 -3.51 -11.69
N PHE A 91 -2.51 -3.46 -10.94
CA PHE A 91 -2.56 -3.39 -9.47
C PHE A 91 -3.18 -2.09 -8.98
N GLY A 92 -2.95 -0.95 -9.65
CA GLY A 92 -3.64 0.29 -9.35
C GLY A 92 -5.16 0.20 -9.52
N VAL A 93 -5.64 -0.52 -10.54
CA VAL A 93 -7.08 -0.80 -10.73
C VAL A 93 -7.62 -1.71 -9.64
N ILE A 94 -6.89 -2.77 -9.28
CA ILE A 94 -7.24 -3.68 -8.18
C ILE A 94 -7.32 -2.92 -6.86
N LEU A 95 -6.42 -1.96 -6.60
CA LEU A 95 -6.45 -1.13 -5.39
C LEU A 95 -7.76 -0.36 -5.26
N VAL A 96 -8.23 0.28 -6.34
CA VAL A 96 -9.51 1.00 -6.34
C VAL A 96 -10.66 0.04 -6.05
N LEU A 97 -10.71 -1.12 -6.71
CA LEU A 97 -11.71 -2.17 -6.46
C LEU A 97 -11.72 -2.59 -4.99
N LEU A 98 -10.54 -2.88 -4.41
CA LEU A 98 -10.43 -3.29 -3.01
C LEU A 98 -10.96 -2.21 -2.06
N VAL A 99 -10.55 -0.95 -2.24
CA VAL A 99 -10.96 0.16 -1.39
C VAL A 99 -12.48 0.35 -1.44
N VAL A 100 -13.09 0.33 -2.64
CA VAL A 100 -14.56 0.38 -2.81
C VAL A 100 -15.24 -0.73 -2.00
N ARG A 101 -14.75 -1.96 -2.12
CA ARG A 101 -15.35 -3.15 -1.48
C ARG A 101 -15.17 -3.16 0.02
N ILE A 102 -14.00 -2.77 0.50
CA ILE A 102 -13.67 -2.71 1.93
C ILE A 102 -14.52 -1.64 2.62
N VAL A 103 -14.53 -0.40 2.08
CA VAL A 103 -15.33 0.69 2.67
C VAL A 103 -16.82 0.35 2.64
N ARG A 104 -17.33 -0.18 1.52
CA ARG A 104 -18.72 -0.64 1.44
C ARG A 104 -19.01 -1.72 2.48
N ARG A 105 -18.08 -2.62 2.75
CA ARG A 105 -18.24 -3.64 3.79
C ARG A 105 -18.26 -3.03 5.20
N MET A 106 -17.29 -2.18 5.50
CA MET A 106 -17.16 -1.53 6.81
C MET A 106 -18.37 -0.65 7.16
N THR A 107 -18.94 0.03 6.15
CA THR A 107 -20.01 1.01 6.34
C THR A 107 -21.40 0.50 5.97
N ARG A 108 -21.48 -0.64 5.27
CA ARG A 108 -22.70 -1.17 4.64
C ARG A 108 -23.38 -0.16 3.69
N SER A 109 -22.63 0.80 3.17
CA SER A 109 -23.11 1.87 2.29
C SER A 109 -22.44 1.81 0.92
N THR A 110 -23.23 1.63 -0.13
CA THR A 110 -22.76 1.69 -1.52
C THR A 110 -22.28 3.11 -1.88
N LEU A 111 -22.95 4.15 -1.34
CA LEU A 111 -22.52 5.54 -1.57
C LEU A 111 -21.14 5.81 -0.99
N LEU A 112 -20.86 5.39 0.25
CA LEU A 112 -19.53 5.57 0.84
C LEU A 112 -18.47 4.74 0.11
N GLY A 113 -18.81 3.53 -0.33
CA GLY A 113 -17.93 2.77 -1.21
C GLY A 113 -17.61 3.50 -2.52
N ALA A 114 -18.61 4.16 -3.11
CA ALA A 114 -18.44 4.96 -4.33
C ALA A 114 -17.54 6.19 -4.08
N ILE A 115 -17.77 6.94 -3.01
CA ILE A 115 -16.94 8.09 -2.62
C ILE A 115 -15.49 7.65 -2.42
N ALA A 116 -15.26 6.56 -1.69
CA ALA A 116 -13.91 6.02 -1.49
C ALA A 116 -13.22 5.65 -2.83
N GLY A 117 -13.97 5.03 -3.74
CA GLY A 117 -13.46 4.71 -5.07
C GLY A 117 -13.10 5.93 -5.90
N ILE A 118 -13.94 6.96 -5.90
CA ILE A 118 -13.67 8.23 -6.59
C ILE A 118 -12.42 8.88 -6.00
N LEU A 119 -12.33 9.04 -4.67
CA LEU A 119 -11.17 9.61 -4.01
C LEU A 119 -9.88 8.82 -4.29
N MET A 120 -9.97 7.48 -4.38
CA MET A 120 -8.82 6.62 -4.71
C MET A 120 -8.40 6.76 -6.19
N ILE A 121 -9.35 7.01 -7.10
CA ILE A 121 -9.06 7.27 -8.52
C ILE A 121 -8.29 8.58 -8.68
N VAL A 122 -8.67 9.62 -7.94
CA VAL A 122 -8.14 10.97 -8.04
C VAL A 122 -7.05 11.28 -6.99
N ASP A 123 -6.52 10.27 -6.32
CA ASP A 123 -5.34 10.42 -5.47
C ASP A 123 -4.06 10.40 -6.31
N GLY A 124 -3.30 11.50 -6.30
CA GLY A 124 -2.10 11.64 -7.13
C GLY A 124 -1.00 10.64 -6.77
N VAL A 125 -0.82 10.28 -5.50
CA VAL A 125 0.21 9.31 -5.09
C VAL A 125 -0.04 7.94 -5.70
N THR A 126 -1.22 7.38 -5.50
CA THR A 126 -1.55 6.05 -6.05
C THR A 126 -1.75 6.08 -7.55
N PHE A 127 -2.16 7.22 -8.11
CA PHE A 127 -2.23 7.41 -9.55
C PHE A 127 -0.84 7.27 -10.19
N VAL A 128 0.16 8.03 -9.72
CA VAL A 128 1.52 8.00 -10.28
C VAL A 128 2.19 6.64 -10.02
N THR A 129 2.12 6.10 -8.79
CA THR A 129 2.72 4.80 -8.48
C THR A 129 2.11 3.64 -9.27
N SER A 130 0.86 3.78 -9.76
CA SER A 130 0.23 2.79 -10.65
C SER A 130 0.56 2.96 -12.14
N ARG A 131 1.33 3.99 -12.51
CA ARG A 131 1.70 4.30 -13.90
C ARG A 131 3.20 4.27 -14.15
N VAL A 132 3.97 3.99 -13.13
CA VAL A 132 5.43 3.84 -13.15
C VAL A 132 5.78 2.45 -12.64
N GLY A 133 6.79 1.82 -13.20
CA GLY A 133 7.23 0.46 -12.85
C GLY A 133 7.93 0.41 -11.49
N MET A 134 7.24 0.90 -10.45
CA MET A 134 7.71 0.92 -9.06
C MET A 134 7.15 -0.27 -8.28
N LEU A 135 7.87 -0.71 -7.25
CA LEU A 135 7.46 -1.84 -6.42
C LEU A 135 6.36 -1.50 -5.41
N ASP A 136 6.18 -0.20 -5.11
CA ASP A 136 5.31 0.28 -4.03
C ASP A 136 3.86 -0.10 -4.24
N ILE A 137 3.33 0.02 -5.45
CA ILE A 137 1.93 -0.28 -5.74
C ILE A 137 1.59 -1.75 -5.46
N PHE A 138 2.50 -2.68 -5.74
CA PHE A 138 2.29 -4.10 -5.50
C PHE A 138 2.19 -4.39 -4.00
N MET A 139 3.15 -3.87 -3.21
CA MET A 139 3.15 -4.00 -1.76
C MET A 139 1.87 -3.40 -1.16
N VAL A 140 1.47 -2.19 -1.59
CA VAL A 140 0.25 -1.52 -1.11
C VAL A 140 -1.01 -2.35 -1.40
N VAL A 141 -1.13 -2.93 -2.59
CA VAL A 141 -2.28 -3.77 -2.94
C VAL A 141 -2.35 -5.02 -2.07
N PHE A 142 -1.23 -5.70 -1.83
CA PHE A 142 -1.20 -6.87 -0.96
C PHE A 142 -1.56 -6.50 0.49
N VAL A 143 -1.06 -5.38 1.00
CA VAL A 143 -1.40 -4.86 2.34
C VAL A 143 -2.90 -4.53 2.44
N VAL A 144 -3.47 -3.82 1.47
CA VAL A 144 -4.90 -3.46 1.48
C VAL A 144 -5.79 -4.69 1.32
N ALA A 145 -5.39 -5.65 0.50
CA ALA A 145 -6.10 -6.93 0.38
C ALA A 145 -6.07 -7.72 1.70
N ALA A 146 -4.92 -7.77 2.38
CA ALA A 146 -4.79 -8.38 3.70
C ALA A 146 -5.67 -7.67 4.74
N PHE A 147 -5.69 -6.34 4.76
CA PHE A 147 -6.60 -5.56 5.59
C PHE A 147 -8.07 -5.92 5.33
N GLY A 148 -8.46 -6.00 4.06
CA GLY A 148 -9.81 -6.42 3.65
C GLY A 148 -10.16 -7.84 4.11
N ALA A 149 -9.20 -8.77 4.04
CA ALA A 149 -9.34 -10.13 4.55
C ALA A 149 -9.55 -10.15 6.08
N LEU A 150 -8.81 -9.33 6.84
CA LEU A 150 -9.00 -9.23 8.30
C LEU A 150 -10.33 -8.58 8.68
N VAL A 151 -10.81 -7.59 7.92
CA VAL A 151 -12.16 -7.03 8.09
C VAL A 151 -13.23 -8.10 7.85
N ARG A 152 -13.04 -8.96 6.85
CA ARG A 152 -13.94 -10.09 6.60
C ARG A 152 -13.87 -11.15 7.69
N ASP A 153 -12.68 -11.50 8.13
CA ASP A 153 -12.45 -12.43 9.21
C ASP A 153 -13.11 -11.98 10.53
N ARG A 154 -13.02 -10.68 10.85
CA ARG A 154 -13.72 -10.07 11.98
C ARG A 154 -15.23 -10.31 11.92
N ASP A 155 -15.84 -10.13 10.76
CA ASP A 155 -17.28 -10.33 10.60
C ASP A 155 -17.65 -11.81 10.75
N ASP A 156 -16.85 -12.72 10.18
CA ASP A 156 -17.03 -14.17 10.30
C ASP A 156 -16.92 -14.64 11.75
N VAL A 157 -15.95 -14.11 12.50
CA VAL A 157 -15.82 -14.42 13.95
C VAL A 157 -17.05 -14.00 14.72
N ARG A 158 -17.57 -12.80 14.44
CA ARG A 158 -18.78 -12.30 15.10
C ARG A 158 -20.00 -13.14 14.75
N GLU A 159 -20.14 -13.57 13.53
CA GLU A 159 -21.21 -14.45 13.08
C GLU A 159 -21.15 -15.82 13.78
N ARG A 160 -19.93 -16.40 13.90
CA ARG A 160 -19.73 -17.69 14.60
C ARG A 160 -20.05 -17.55 16.08
N LEU A 161 -19.57 -16.49 16.75
CA LEU A 161 -19.88 -16.23 18.17
C LEU A 161 -21.36 -15.96 18.39
N HIS A 162 -22.03 -15.23 17.47
CA HIS A 162 -23.47 -14.98 17.53
C HIS A 162 -24.26 -16.30 17.51
N ARG A 163 -23.93 -17.21 16.58
CA ARG A 163 -24.58 -18.53 16.51
C ARG A 163 -24.45 -19.31 17.83
N VAL A 164 -23.23 -19.39 18.38
CA VAL A 164 -22.98 -20.06 19.67
C VAL A 164 -23.74 -19.37 20.81
N ALA A 165 -23.88 -18.05 20.80
CA ALA A 165 -24.65 -17.33 21.83
C ALA A 165 -26.14 -17.62 21.76
N VAL A 166 -26.73 -17.62 20.54
CA VAL A 166 -28.15 -17.95 20.31
C VAL A 166 -28.47 -19.39 20.73
N GLU A 167 -27.54 -20.31 20.50
CA GLU A 167 -27.68 -21.72 20.92
C GLU A 167 -27.47 -21.91 22.44
N GLY A 168 -27.24 -20.87 23.24
CA GLY A 168 -27.05 -20.93 24.68
C GLY A 168 -25.72 -21.57 25.13
N ARG A 169 -24.85 -21.96 24.21
CA ARG A 169 -23.59 -22.67 24.47
C ARG A 169 -22.43 -21.79 24.93
N MET A 170 -22.62 -20.47 25.00
CA MET A 170 -21.54 -19.55 25.37
C MET A 170 -21.06 -19.73 26.81
N LYS A 171 -21.95 -20.14 27.72
CA LYS A 171 -21.62 -20.33 29.14
C LYS A 171 -20.89 -21.65 29.47
N MET A 172 -20.72 -22.55 28.49
CA MET A 172 -20.11 -23.87 28.71
C MET A 172 -18.61 -23.78 29.04
N THR A 173 -17.93 -22.67 28.73
CA THR A 173 -16.53 -22.45 29.09
C THR A 173 -16.26 -20.99 29.46
N THR A 174 -15.39 -20.77 30.46
CA THR A 174 -15.00 -19.39 30.87
C THR A 174 -14.20 -18.65 29.80
N TRP A 175 -13.60 -19.38 28.84
CA TRP A 175 -12.75 -18.83 27.77
C TRP A 175 -13.49 -18.68 26.45
N GLY A 176 -14.74 -19.12 26.38
CA GLY A 176 -15.55 -19.15 25.17
C GLY A 176 -15.17 -20.28 24.19
N PRO A 177 -15.88 -20.40 23.07
CA PRO A 177 -15.69 -21.47 22.10
C PRO A 177 -14.38 -21.36 21.31
N ARG A 178 -13.94 -22.51 20.75
CA ARG A 178 -12.98 -22.53 19.65
C ARG A 178 -13.69 -22.09 18.35
N LEU A 179 -13.05 -21.25 17.55
CA LEU A 179 -13.64 -20.67 16.34
C LEU A 179 -13.38 -21.48 15.06
N GLY A 180 -12.60 -22.56 15.15
CA GLY A 180 -12.22 -23.37 13.99
C GLY A 180 -11.29 -22.65 13.02
N VAL A 181 -11.18 -23.16 11.79
CA VAL A 181 -10.30 -22.60 10.76
C VAL A 181 -10.81 -21.24 10.30
N ARG A 182 -9.91 -20.27 10.20
CA ARG A 182 -10.18 -18.88 9.83
C ARG A 182 -9.54 -18.57 8.47
N TRP A 183 -10.22 -18.97 7.42
CA TRP A 183 -9.70 -18.89 6.04
C TRP A 183 -9.35 -17.46 5.62
N TRP A 184 -10.11 -16.46 6.08
CA TRP A 184 -9.81 -15.05 5.76
C TRP A 184 -8.54 -14.56 6.46
N ARG A 185 -8.31 -14.99 7.72
CA ARG A 185 -7.05 -14.70 8.42
C ARG A 185 -5.87 -15.37 7.72
N PHE A 186 -6.03 -16.63 7.32
CA PHE A 186 -5.01 -17.36 6.55
C PHE A 186 -4.71 -16.67 5.22
N GLY A 187 -5.74 -16.30 4.44
CA GLY A 187 -5.59 -15.53 3.20
C GLY A 187 -4.91 -14.17 3.43
N GLY A 188 -5.22 -13.50 4.55
CA GLY A 188 -4.51 -12.29 4.97
C GLY A 188 -3.02 -12.53 5.19
N GLY A 189 -2.65 -13.66 5.78
CA GLY A 189 -1.24 -14.06 5.95
C GLY A 189 -0.51 -14.32 4.64
N LEU A 190 -1.15 -15.01 3.68
CA LEU A 190 -0.58 -15.20 2.34
C LEU A 190 -0.28 -13.85 1.67
N LEU A 191 -1.23 -12.91 1.74
CA LEU A 191 -1.08 -11.57 1.16
C LEU A 191 0.02 -10.75 1.85
N LEU A 192 0.16 -10.85 3.18
CA LEU A 192 1.25 -10.21 3.93
C LEU A 192 2.61 -10.81 3.57
N GLY A 193 2.70 -12.12 3.34
CA GLY A 193 3.91 -12.75 2.83
C GLY A 193 4.32 -12.22 1.46
N LEU A 194 3.36 -12.04 0.54
CA LEU A 194 3.61 -11.40 -0.78
C LEU A 194 4.02 -9.92 -0.63
N ALA A 195 3.43 -9.20 0.32
CA ALA A 195 3.85 -7.83 0.62
C ALA A 195 5.32 -7.78 1.09
N CYS A 196 5.73 -8.67 2.00
CA CYS A 196 7.13 -8.81 2.43
C CYS A 196 8.04 -9.26 1.28
N GLY A 197 7.56 -10.17 0.42
CA GLY A 197 8.26 -10.63 -0.79
C GLY A 197 8.37 -9.55 -1.88
N THR A 198 7.69 -8.41 -1.72
CA THR A 198 7.81 -7.23 -2.59
C THR A 198 8.76 -6.19 -2.00
N LYS A 199 8.53 -5.79 -0.75
CA LYS A 199 9.37 -4.84 0.03
C LYS A 199 9.34 -5.22 1.50
N TRP A 200 10.49 -5.16 2.18
CA TRP A 200 10.58 -5.52 3.59
C TRP A 200 9.74 -4.65 4.53
N SER A 201 9.37 -3.44 4.10
CA SER A 201 8.41 -2.63 4.86
C SER A 201 7.03 -3.29 5.04
N GLY A 202 6.72 -4.34 4.28
CA GLY A 202 5.56 -5.21 4.51
C GLY A 202 5.52 -5.81 5.91
N ILE A 203 6.68 -6.03 6.57
CA ILE A 203 6.78 -6.57 7.93
C ILE A 203 6.10 -5.68 8.97
N TYR A 204 6.08 -4.36 8.76
CA TYR A 204 5.37 -3.44 9.63
C TYR A 204 3.87 -3.75 9.68
N PHE A 205 3.30 -4.07 8.53
CA PHE A 205 1.89 -4.47 8.45
C PHE A 205 1.63 -5.86 9.03
N VAL A 206 2.58 -6.79 8.96
CA VAL A 206 2.49 -8.08 9.68
C VAL A 206 2.32 -7.84 11.17
N ALA A 207 3.15 -6.99 11.78
CA ALA A 207 3.09 -6.69 13.20
C ALA A 207 1.78 -5.98 13.60
N PHE A 208 1.43 -4.88 12.91
CA PHE A 208 0.26 -4.08 13.25
C PHE A 208 -1.06 -4.82 12.98
N PHE A 209 -1.15 -5.58 11.89
CA PHE A 209 -2.34 -6.36 11.56
C PHE A 209 -2.48 -7.61 12.42
N GLY A 210 -1.37 -8.18 12.90
CA GLY A 210 -1.37 -9.20 13.94
C GLY A 210 -2.03 -8.69 15.21
N LEU A 211 -1.61 -7.53 15.70
CA LEU A 211 -2.19 -6.87 16.87
C LEU A 211 -3.67 -6.50 16.64
N LEU A 212 -4.01 -5.97 15.47
CA LEU A 212 -5.40 -5.64 15.09
C LEU A 212 -6.29 -6.89 15.11
N SER A 213 -5.80 -8.02 14.58
CA SER A 213 -6.55 -9.28 14.56
C SER A 213 -6.84 -9.79 15.98
N VAL A 214 -5.84 -9.73 16.87
CA VAL A 214 -6.01 -10.10 18.29
C VAL A 214 -6.97 -9.14 19.01
N ALA A 215 -6.87 -7.85 18.75
CA ALA A 215 -7.79 -6.85 19.32
C ALA A 215 -9.25 -7.09 18.86
N PHE A 216 -9.46 -7.46 17.60
CA PHE A 216 -10.78 -7.84 17.10
C PHE A 216 -11.33 -9.09 17.82
N ASP A 217 -10.49 -10.08 18.12
CA ASP A 217 -10.88 -11.29 18.83
C ASP A 217 -11.29 -11.00 20.28
N VAL A 218 -10.50 -10.21 21.00
CA VAL A 218 -10.84 -9.75 22.36
C VAL A 218 -12.17 -8.99 22.36
N ALA A 219 -12.33 -8.03 21.45
CA ALA A 219 -13.55 -7.21 21.32
C ALA A 219 -14.78 -8.08 21.01
N ALA A 220 -14.63 -9.06 20.12
CA ALA A 220 -15.71 -9.98 19.78
C ALA A 220 -16.10 -10.85 20.96
N ARG A 221 -15.13 -11.50 21.62
CA ARG A 221 -15.38 -12.33 22.81
C ARG A 221 -16.05 -11.53 23.94
N ARG A 222 -15.59 -10.30 24.18
CA ARG A 222 -16.19 -9.39 25.18
C ARG A 222 -17.64 -9.06 24.82
N GLN A 223 -17.92 -8.74 23.56
CA GLN A 223 -19.26 -8.38 23.10
C GLN A 223 -20.28 -9.52 23.26
N TYR A 224 -19.85 -10.76 23.06
CA TYR A 224 -20.72 -11.94 23.18
C TYR A 224 -20.70 -12.59 24.57
N GLY A 225 -20.21 -11.87 25.60
CA GLY A 225 -20.36 -12.27 27.01
C GLY A 225 -19.44 -13.39 27.48
N VAL A 226 -18.27 -13.57 26.82
CA VAL A 226 -17.24 -14.49 27.34
C VAL A 226 -16.71 -13.95 28.67
N THR A 227 -16.70 -14.76 29.73
CA THR A 227 -16.36 -14.32 31.08
C THR A 227 -14.94 -13.78 31.21
N ARG A 228 -13.96 -14.40 30.53
CA ARG A 228 -12.55 -14.00 30.54
C ARG A 228 -12.07 -13.79 29.09
N PRO A 229 -12.48 -12.68 28.41
CA PRO A 229 -12.24 -12.50 26.99
C PRO A 229 -10.75 -12.40 26.64
N TRP A 230 -9.91 -11.77 27.45
CA TRP A 230 -8.46 -11.68 27.24
C TRP A 230 -7.78 -13.04 27.33
N VAL A 231 -8.08 -13.81 28.40
CA VAL A 231 -7.55 -15.17 28.57
C VAL A 231 -8.07 -16.08 27.47
N GLY A 232 -9.35 -15.96 27.12
CA GLY A 232 -9.96 -16.72 26.04
C GLY A 232 -9.26 -16.48 24.70
N THR A 233 -8.95 -15.23 24.37
CA THR A 233 -8.19 -14.89 23.18
C THR A 233 -6.75 -15.41 23.24
N ALA A 234 -6.06 -15.21 24.36
CA ALA A 234 -4.68 -15.70 24.53
C ALA A 234 -4.57 -17.21 24.30
N VAL A 235 -5.46 -17.98 24.92
CA VAL A 235 -5.42 -19.46 24.86
C VAL A 235 -6.00 -20.04 23.56
N ARG A 236 -6.98 -19.36 22.94
CA ARG A 236 -7.74 -19.92 21.80
C ARG A 236 -7.34 -19.33 20.45
N ASP A 237 -6.91 -18.05 20.39
CA ASP A 237 -6.78 -17.31 19.14
C ASP A 237 -5.35 -16.86 18.83
N VAL A 238 -4.48 -16.64 19.86
CA VAL A 238 -3.11 -16.14 19.62
C VAL A 238 -2.26 -17.17 18.88
N GLY A 239 -2.27 -18.44 19.28
CA GLY A 239 -1.53 -19.49 18.56
C GLY A 239 -1.94 -19.59 17.08
N PRO A 240 -3.25 -19.73 16.76
CA PRO A 240 -3.73 -19.66 15.37
C PRO A 240 -3.43 -18.33 14.66
N ALA A 241 -3.36 -17.19 15.38
CA ALA A 241 -2.97 -15.90 14.80
C ALA A 241 -1.48 -15.89 14.43
N LEU A 242 -0.60 -16.35 15.31
CA LEU A 242 0.84 -16.48 15.02
C LEU A 242 1.08 -17.41 13.83
N TYR A 243 0.39 -18.55 13.78
CA TYR A 243 0.48 -19.44 12.62
C TYR A 243 0.07 -18.72 11.34
N ALA A 244 -1.12 -18.10 11.31
CA ALA A 244 -1.66 -17.49 10.10
C ALA A 244 -0.95 -16.19 9.68
N LEU A 245 -0.51 -15.35 10.64
CA LEU A 245 -0.01 -14.01 10.37
C LEU A 245 1.50 -13.84 10.60
N VAL A 246 2.21 -14.89 11.02
CA VAL A 246 3.68 -14.88 11.13
C VAL A 246 4.28 -16.07 10.38
N ALA A 247 3.89 -17.31 10.69
CA ALA A 247 4.50 -18.48 10.04
C ALA A 247 4.13 -18.55 8.55
N ILE A 248 2.87 -18.32 8.17
CA ILE A 248 2.44 -18.33 6.77
C ILE A 248 3.12 -17.20 5.96
N PRO A 249 3.15 -15.93 6.40
CA PRO A 249 3.94 -14.89 5.72
C PRO A 249 5.40 -15.27 5.52
N LEU A 250 6.06 -15.86 6.52
CA LEU A 250 7.45 -16.31 6.40
C LEU A 250 7.62 -17.38 5.32
N VAL A 251 6.74 -18.40 5.31
CA VAL A 251 6.78 -19.47 4.30
C VAL A 251 6.54 -18.90 2.90
N VAL A 252 5.57 -17.99 2.75
CA VAL A 252 5.30 -17.33 1.47
C VAL A 252 6.49 -16.48 1.03
N TYR A 253 7.07 -15.68 1.95
CA TYR A 253 8.27 -14.90 1.68
C TYR A 253 9.41 -15.79 1.15
N LEU A 254 9.72 -16.89 1.82
CA LEU A 254 10.75 -17.83 1.36
C LEU A 254 10.38 -18.45 0.01
N ALA A 255 9.12 -18.79 -0.22
CA ALA A 255 8.64 -19.34 -1.48
C ALA A 255 8.81 -18.35 -2.65
N THR A 256 8.76 -17.03 -2.40
CA THR A 256 9.00 -16.03 -3.46
C THR A 256 10.41 -16.08 -4.04
N TYR A 257 11.37 -16.61 -3.29
CA TYR A 257 12.75 -16.85 -3.73
C TYR A 257 12.95 -18.17 -4.47
N ALA A 258 11.88 -18.84 -4.92
CA ALA A 258 11.99 -20.15 -5.57
C ALA A 258 12.97 -20.16 -6.76
N GLY A 259 12.95 -19.12 -7.62
CA GLY A 259 13.91 -18.95 -8.73
C GLY A 259 15.33 -18.85 -8.21
N TRP A 260 15.57 -18.02 -7.21
CA TRP A 260 16.90 -17.87 -6.58
C TRP A 260 17.38 -19.18 -5.93
N PHE A 261 16.51 -19.95 -5.28
CA PHE A 261 16.88 -21.26 -4.73
C PHE A 261 17.20 -22.28 -5.83
N ALA A 262 16.54 -22.22 -6.96
CA ALA A 262 16.75 -23.12 -8.09
C ALA A 262 17.95 -22.73 -8.97
N SER A 263 18.45 -21.50 -8.87
CA SER A 263 19.56 -20.98 -9.66
C SER A 263 20.90 -21.23 -8.97
N GLU A 264 21.95 -21.39 -9.77
CA GLU A 264 23.36 -21.37 -9.31
C GLU A 264 23.99 -19.97 -9.45
N THR A 265 23.34 -19.04 -10.17
CA THR A 265 23.88 -17.72 -10.53
C THR A 265 23.23 -16.56 -9.75
N GLY A 266 22.27 -16.85 -8.87
CA GLY A 266 21.64 -15.80 -8.04
C GLY A 266 22.65 -15.09 -7.16
N VAL A 267 22.49 -13.80 -6.93
CA VAL A 267 23.38 -12.98 -6.07
C VAL A 267 23.51 -13.65 -4.70
N ASP A 268 24.74 -13.82 -4.22
CA ASP A 268 25.11 -14.48 -2.95
C ASP A 268 24.54 -15.92 -2.79
N ARG A 269 24.09 -16.58 -3.89
CA ARG A 269 23.45 -17.91 -3.81
C ARG A 269 24.37 -18.98 -3.23
N ASN A 270 25.65 -18.88 -3.51
CA ASN A 270 26.68 -19.82 -3.09
C ASN A 270 27.62 -19.20 -2.05
N ALA A 271 27.15 -18.24 -1.22
CA ALA A 271 27.96 -17.56 -0.20
C ALA A 271 28.57 -18.54 0.82
N VAL A 272 27.92 -19.66 1.11
CA VAL A 272 28.49 -20.72 1.95
C VAL A 272 29.59 -21.42 1.18
N GLY A 273 30.84 -21.29 1.67
CA GLY A 273 32.03 -21.83 1.05
C GLY A 273 32.83 -20.80 0.25
N THR A 274 32.29 -19.62 -0.02
CA THR A 274 32.98 -18.48 -0.63
C THR A 274 33.15 -17.34 0.38
N ASP A 275 32.07 -16.73 0.79
CA ASP A 275 32.04 -15.54 1.66
C ASP A 275 31.88 -15.89 3.13
N ILE A 276 31.18 -17.00 3.42
CA ILE A 276 30.98 -17.51 4.78
C ILE A 276 31.41 -18.96 4.89
N GLY A 277 31.95 -19.34 6.06
CA GLY A 277 32.44 -20.68 6.33
C GLY A 277 31.35 -21.76 6.25
N THR A 278 31.77 -22.98 5.89
CA THR A 278 30.90 -24.17 5.86
C THR A 278 30.54 -24.68 7.26
N GLY A 279 31.41 -24.45 8.26
CA GLY A 279 31.24 -24.86 9.66
C GLY A 279 30.43 -23.86 10.52
N GLY A 280 30.47 -24.10 11.84
CA GLY A 280 29.90 -23.23 12.87
C GLY A 280 28.57 -23.73 13.45
N PRO A 281 27.98 -23.02 14.44
CA PRO A 281 26.83 -23.49 15.22
C PRO A 281 25.55 -23.69 14.38
N PHE A 282 25.46 -23.09 13.20
CA PHE A 282 24.34 -23.20 12.26
C PHE A 282 24.64 -24.10 11.06
N SER A 283 25.71 -24.92 11.10
CA SER A 283 26.05 -25.83 10.00
C SER A 283 24.98 -26.89 9.69
N PHE A 284 24.05 -27.15 10.63
CA PHE A 284 22.89 -28.01 10.44
C PHE A 284 21.80 -27.37 9.55
N VAL A 285 21.85 -26.05 9.34
CA VAL A 285 20.91 -25.34 8.45
C VAL A 285 21.37 -25.50 7.01
N PRO A 286 20.49 -25.82 6.05
CA PRO A 286 20.83 -25.93 4.63
C PRO A 286 21.62 -24.72 4.12
N ALA A 287 22.68 -24.99 3.32
CA ALA A 287 23.58 -23.95 2.81
C ALA A 287 22.84 -22.82 2.08
N ALA A 288 21.82 -23.17 1.28
CA ALA A 288 20.97 -22.18 0.59
C ALA A 288 20.26 -21.20 1.54
N LEU A 289 19.76 -21.65 2.69
CA LEU A 289 19.12 -20.76 3.67
C LEU A 289 20.15 -19.89 4.41
N ARG A 290 21.36 -20.43 4.66
CA ARG A 290 22.48 -19.66 5.23
C ARG A 290 22.95 -18.58 4.25
N SER A 291 23.02 -18.91 2.95
CA SER A 291 23.35 -17.96 1.88
C SER A 291 22.28 -16.88 1.74
N LEU A 292 20.98 -17.23 1.83
CA LEU A 292 19.89 -16.23 1.83
C LEU A 292 19.93 -15.32 3.06
N TRP A 293 20.35 -15.87 4.22
CA TRP A 293 20.55 -15.06 5.42
C TRP A 293 21.70 -14.06 5.23
N TYR A 294 22.83 -14.50 4.69
CA TYR A 294 23.97 -13.65 4.36
C TYR A 294 23.58 -12.55 3.36
N TYR A 295 22.96 -12.92 2.26
CA TYR A 295 22.43 -11.98 1.28
C TYR A 295 21.48 -10.95 1.91
N SER A 296 20.56 -11.40 2.77
CA SER A 296 19.65 -10.49 3.49
C SER A 296 20.41 -9.54 4.44
N GLY A 297 21.50 -10.00 5.04
CA GLY A 297 22.41 -9.17 5.84
C GLY A 297 23.04 -8.05 5.01
N ASN A 298 23.61 -8.39 3.85
CA ASN A 298 24.21 -7.42 2.92
C ASN A 298 23.18 -6.35 2.46
N VAL A 299 21.92 -6.76 2.21
CA VAL A 299 20.83 -5.83 1.89
C VAL A 299 20.50 -4.92 3.07
N LEU A 300 20.50 -5.43 4.30
CA LEU A 300 20.28 -4.60 5.50
C LEU A 300 21.41 -3.59 5.70
N ASP A 301 22.66 -4.01 5.53
CA ASP A 301 23.83 -3.15 5.66
C ASP A 301 23.82 -2.04 4.59
N PHE A 302 23.47 -2.38 3.34
CA PHE A 302 23.26 -1.40 2.29
C PHE A 302 22.21 -0.35 2.71
N HIS A 303 21.06 -0.78 3.19
CA HIS A 303 20.02 0.12 3.63
C HIS A 303 20.39 0.93 4.88
N ALA A 304 21.15 0.36 5.80
CA ALA A 304 21.65 1.03 6.99
C ALA A 304 22.71 2.09 6.66
N GLY A 305 23.51 1.86 5.60
CA GLY A 305 24.52 2.81 5.10
C GLY A 305 23.94 4.05 4.39
N LEU A 306 22.66 4.01 3.96
CA LEU A 306 21.99 5.15 3.32
C LEU A 306 21.49 6.17 4.37
N THR A 307 22.42 6.87 5.01
CA THR A 307 22.15 7.85 6.05
C THR A 307 22.59 9.25 5.65
N ASN A 308 21.95 10.27 6.22
CA ASN A 308 22.31 11.67 5.99
C ASN A 308 23.63 12.04 6.66
N SER A 309 23.97 11.42 7.78
CA SER A 309 25.25 11.58 8.47
C SER A 309 26.43 11.06 7.65
N ALA A 310 26.20 10.08 6.77
CA ALA A 310 27.19 9.61 5.79
C ALA A 310 27.33 10.52 4.56
N GLY A 311 26.65 11.69 4.52
CA GLY A 311 26.73 12.63 3.41
C GLY A 311 25.80 12.34 2.23
N ASN A 312 24.98 11.30 2.32
CA ASN A 312 24.05 10.88 1.26
C ASN A 312 22.76 11.71 1.24
N ARG A 313 22.86 13.03 1.07
CA ARG A 313 21.68 13.89 0.97
C ARG A 313 21.16 13.94 -0.46
N HIS A 314 19.87 13.69 -0.61
CA HIS A 314 19.19 13.77 -1.89
C HIS A 314 18.25 15.01 -1.95
N PRO A 315 18.21 15.77 -3.05
CA PRO A 315 17.36 16.99 -3.14
C PRO A 315 15.88 16.72 -2.83
N TRP A 316 15.36 15.57 -3.22
CA TRP A 316 13.96 15.18 -3.03
C TRP A 316 13.73 14.34 -1.76
N GLU A 317 14.65 14.36 -0.82
CA GLU A 317 14.47 13.68 0.46
C GLU A 317 13.30 14.27 1.22
N SER A 318 12.55 13.40 1.92
CA SER A 318 11.44 13.77 2.81
C SER A 318 11.47 12.97 4.10
N LYS A 319 10.87 13.49 5.16
CA LYS A 319 10.81 12.83 6.47
C LYS A 319 9.36 12.47 6.82
N PRO A 320 9.13 11.46 7.70
CA PRO A 320 7.79 10.93 7.98
C PRO A 320 6.77 11.99 8.41
N TRP A 321 7.19 13.02 9.14
CA TRP A 321 6.28 14.10 9.56
C TRP A 321 5.79 15.00 8.41
N THR A 322 6.45 14.96 7.25
CA THR A 322 6.02 15.71 6.06
C THR A 322 5.02 14.94 5.19
N TRP A 323 4.95 13.60 5.36
CA TRP A 323 4.16 12.73 4.50
C TRP A 323 2.65 12.89 4.65
N PRO A 324 2.07 13.08 5.87
CA PRO A 324 0.62 13.21 6.00
C PRO A 324 0.00 14.28 5.12
N MET A 325 0.73 15.36 4.85
CA MET A 325 0.26 16.47 4.00
C MET A 325 0.98 16.54 2.64
N GLY A 326 1.86 15.58 2.31
CA GLY A 326 2.59 15.60 1.03
C GLY A 326 3.44 16.87 0.85
N LEU A 327 4.09 17.35 1.92
CA LEU A 327 4.82 18.64 1.91
C LEU A 327 6.10 18.61 1.08
N ARG A 328 6.68 17.44 0.83
CA ARG A 328 7.84 17.25 -0.05
C ARG A 328 7.54 16.11 -1.02
N PRO A 329 7.09 16.39 -2.26
CA PRO A 329 6.83 15.40 -3.29
C PRO A 329 8.13 14.78 -3.80
N MET A 330 8.03 13.87 -4.78
CA MET A 330 9.18 13.26 -5.46
C MET A 330 9.08 13.50 -6.95
N LEU A 331 10.16 14.00 -7.57
CA LEU A 331 10.25 14.16 -9.01
C LEU A 331 10.76 12.86 -9.65
N TYR A 332 9.95 12.25 -10.51
CA TYR A 332 10.27 10.98 -11.19
C TYR A 332 10.82 11.22 -12.60
N TYR A 333 10.40 12.28 -13.24
CA TYR A 333 10.86 12.64 -14.59
C TYR A 333 10.81 14.14 -14.77
N PHE A 334 11.82 14.71 -15.44
CA PHE A 334 11.87 16.11 -15.81
C PHE A 334 12.58 16.28 -17.14
N ALA A 335 11.98 17.03 -18.04
CA ALA A 335 12.62 17.52 -19.25
C ALA A 335 12.11 18.93 -19.53
N ASP A 336 13.01 19.83 -19.94
CA ASP A 336 12.69 21.21 -20.31
C ASP A 336 13.38 21.59 -21.62
N GLY A 337 12.92 22.68 -22.25
CA GLY A 337 13.51 23.21 -23.43
C GLY A 337 12.52 23.59 -24.54
N GLN A 338 13.06 24.18 -25.63
CA GLN A 338 12.27 24.61 -26.78
C GLN A 338 11.89 23.46 -27.72
N GLN A 339 12.60 22.33 -27.71
CA GLN A 339 12.39 21.21 -28.64
C GLN A 339 11.43 20.15 -28.11
N ILE A 340 10.65 20.44 -27.05
CA ILE A 340 9.71 19.51 -26.51
C ILE A 340 8.52 19.34 -27.46
N THR A 341 8.36 18.16 -28.02
CA THR A 341 7.23 17.80 -28.90
C THR A 341 5.88 18.00 -28.17
N GLY A 342 4.97 18.75 -28.79
CA GLY A 342 3.66 19.08 -28.21
C GLY A 342 3.63 20.41 -27.46
N CYS A 343 4.71 21.20 -27.46
CA CYS A 343 4.74 22.56 -26.96
C CYS A 343 4.06 23.49 -27.95
N SER A 344 2.90 24.03 -27.63
CA SER A 344 2.11 24.91 -28.49
C SER A 344 2.40 26.41 -28.31
N THR A 345 3.23 26.79 -27.34
CA THR A 345 3.35 28.18 -26.85
C THR A 345 4.52 28.94 -27.43
N GLY A 346 5.32 28.37 -28.36
CA GLY A 346 6.50 29.05 -28.93
C GLY A 346 7.61 29.42 -27.92
N GLY A 347 7.47 29.00 -26.67
CA GLY A 347 8.38 29.22 -25.54
C GLY A 347 8.92 27.96 -24.93
N ASN A 348 9.66 28.07 -23.81
CA ASN A 348 10.15 26.95 -23.05
C ASN A 348 9.00 26.16 -22.43
N CYS A 349 8.95 24.87 -22.71
CA CYS A 349 8.01 23.90 -22.09
C CYS A 349 8.72 23.01 -21.09
N VAL A 350 7.91 22.46 -20.19
CA VAL A 350 8.32 21.47 -19.19
C VAL A 350 7.46 20.23 -19.33
N LYS A 351 8.09 19.07 -19.25
CA LYS A 351 7.46 17.77 -19.03
C LYS A 351 7.95 17.23 -17.70
N ALA A 352 7.05 16.96 -16.78
CA ALA A 352 7.42 16.41 -15.47
C ALA A 352 6.46 15.32 -15.03
N VAL A 353 6.99 14.29 -14.38
CA VAL A 353 6.17 13.34 -13.59
C VAL A 353 6.53 13.53 -12.13
N MET A 354 5.59 14.11 -11.38
CA MET A 354 5.73 14.30 -9.94
C MET A 354 4.86 13.34 -9.17
N LEU A 355 5.47 12.60 -8.26
CA LEU A 355 4.72 11.88 -7.24
C LEU A 355 4.28 12.88 -6.17
N ILE A 356 3.05 13.32 -6.26
CA ILE A 356 2.45 14.29 -5.36
C ILE A 356 1.06 13.85 -4.95
N GLY A 357 0.73 13.98 -3.67
CA GLY A 357 -0.64 13.74 -3.19
C GLY A 357 -1.57 14.87 -3.64
N THR A 358 -2.79 14.55 -4.05
CA THR A 358 -3.81 15.56 -4.36
C THR A 358 -4.04 16.43 -3.12
N PRO A 359 -3.64 17.72 -3.10
CA PRO A 359 -3.64 18.55 -1.90
C PRO A 359 -4.96 18.60 -1.15
N ALA A 360 -6.07 18.76 -1.88
CA ALA A 360 -7.41 18.79 -1.27
C ALA A 360 -7.76 17.49 -0.52
N LEU A 361 -7.10 16.36 -0.85
CA LEU A 361 -7.27 15.08 -0.14
C LEU A 361 -6.23 14.91 0.98
N TRP A 362 -4.95 15.25 0.72
CA TRP A 362 -3.88 14.99 1.67
C TRP A 362 -3.82 16.02 2.80
N TRP A 363 -4.13 17.28 2.54
CA TRP A 363 -4.08 18.34 3.55
C TRP A 363 -5.14 18.21 4.65
N VAL A 364 -6.15 17.35 4.46
CA VAL A 364 -7.11 17.00 5.52
C VAL A 364 -6.68 15.80 6.38
N ALA A 365 -5.45 15.30 6.20
CA ALA A 365 -4.96 14.14 6.96
C ALA A 365 -4.96 14.38 8.48
N PHE A 366 -4.44 15.50 8.96
CA PHE A 366 -4.41 15.78 10.40
C PHE A 366 -5.81 15.92 11.04
N PRO A 367 -6.75 16.71 10.50
CA PRO A 367 -8.12 16.73 11.05
C PRO A 367 -8.81 15.36 10.93
N MET A 368 -8.56 14.59 9.87
CA MET A 368 -9.07 13.22 9.74
C MET A 368 -8.50 12.31 10.85
N LEU A 369 -7.17 12.35 11.08
CA LEU A 369 -6.53 11.55 12.13
C LEU A 369 -7.03 11.93 13.53
N GLY A 370 -7.19 13.21 13.81
CA GLY A 370 -7.77 13.70 15.06
C GLY A 370 -9.20 13.20 15.29
N TRP A 371 -10.05 13.29 14.25
CA TRP A 371 -11.41 12.78 14.30
C TRP A 371 -11.44 11.25 14.47
N ALA A 372 -10.56 10.55 13.76
CA ALA A 372 -10.45 9.10 13.83
C ALA A 372 -10.04 8.63 15.22
N LEU A 373 -9.06 9.31 15.84
CA LEU A 373 -8.63 9.04 17.21
C LEU A 373 -9.77 9.27 18.21
N TRP A 374 -10.42 10.43 18.12
CA TRP A 374 -11.58 10.73 18.97
C TRP A 374 -12.71 9.69 18.80
N SER A 375 -13.05 9.34 17.56
CA SER A 375 -14.09 8.34 17.27
C SER A 375 -13.72 6.96 17.78
N THR A 376 -12.43 6.59 17.75
CA THR A 376 -11.93 5.32 18.30
C THR A 376 -12.10 5.27 19.80
N VAL A 377 -11.72 6.33 20.51
CA VAL A 377 -11.71 6.37 21.98
C VAL A 377 -13.10 6.65 22.55
N ALA A 378 -13.73 7.75 22.13
CA ALA A 378 -15.00 8.23 22.70
C ALA A 378 -16.20 7.43 22.18
N ARG A 379 -16.23 7.13 20.88
CA ARG A 379 -17.36 6.41 20.24
C ARG A 379 -17.12 4.90 20.16
N ARG A 380 -15.90 4.43 20.45
CA ARG A 380 -15.47 3.02 20.33
C ARG A 380 -15.76 2.44 18.94
N ASP A 381 -15.60 3.27 17.91
CA ASP A 381 -15.85 2.86 16.53
C ASP A 381 -14.63 2.10 15.98
N TRP A 382 -14.78 0.80 15.86
CA TRP A 382 -13.74 -0.10 15.37
C TRP A 382 -13.24 0.23 13.96
N ARG A 383 -14.06 0.90 13.13
CA ARG A 383 -13.72 1.23 11.74
C ARG A 383 -12.58 2.24 11.71
N TYR A 384 -12.69 3.28 12.55
CA TYR A 384 -11.63 4.28 12.71
C TYR A 384 -10.39 3.68 13.36
N ALA A 385 -10.56 2.83 14.37
CA ALA A 385 -9.43 2.12 14.99
C ALA A 385 -8.65 1.27 13.96
N ALA A 386 -9.35 0.54 13.11
CA ALA A 386 -8.72 -0.28 12.07
C ALA A 386 -7.97 0.58 11.03
N VAL A 387 -8.56 1.69 10.59
CA VAL A 387 -7.92 2.64 9.67
C VAL A 387 -6.68 3.26 10.30
N LEU A 388 -6.75 3.68 11.58
CA LEU A 388 -5.60 4.22 12.30
C LEU A 388 -4.45 3.21 12.43
N VAL A 389 -4.77 1.94 12.66
CA VAL A 389 -3.76 0.87 12.70
C VAL A 389 -3.07 0.71 11.35
N GLY A 390 -3.83 0.69 10.25
CA GLY A 390 -3.26 0.61 8.91
C GLY A 390 -2.43 1.84 8.53
N TYR A 391 -2.91 3.04 8.84
CA TYR A 391 -2.17 4.29 8.63
C TYR A 391 -0.90 4.34 9.50
N GLY A 392 -1.04 3.96 10.78
CA GLY A 392 0.08 3.90 11.73
C GLY A 392 1.17 2.90 11.30
N ALA A 393 0.77 1.74 10.78
CA ALA A 393 1.73 0.75 10.25
C ALA A 393 2.58 1.32 9.10
N GLY A 394 1.99 2.18 8.27
CA GLY A 394 2.70 2.81 7.14
C GLY A 394 3.61 3.97 7.53
N ILE A 395 3.46 4.56 8.73
CA ILE A 395 4.21 5.77 9.09
C ILE A 395 5.06 5.64 10.36
N LEU A 396 4.53 5.01 11.44
CA LEU A 396 5.19 5.03 12.75
C LEU A 396 6.59 4.37 12.76
N PRO A 397 6.82 3.24 12.08
CA PRO A 397 8.14 2.61 12.08
C PRO A 397 9.25 3.49 11.51
N TRP A 398 8.93 4.40 10.60
CA TRP A 398 9.92 5.29 9.98
C TRP A 398 10.48 6.35 10.95
N PHE A 399 9.83 6.61 12.08
CA PHE A 399 10.36 7.47 13.12
C PHE A 399 11.50 6.83 13.92
N LEU A 400 11.74 5.53 13.79
CA LEU A 400 12.83 4.82 14.45
C LEU A 400 14.18 5.03 13.75
N THR A 401 14.19 5.49 12.50
CA THR A 401 15.40 5.59 11.65
C THR A 401 15.47 6.95 10.95
N LEU A 402 15.38 8.05 11.73
CA LEU A 402 15.28 9.41 11.18
C LEU A 402 16.51 9.90 10.43
N ASP A 403 17.69 9.35 10.71
CA ASP A 403 18.92 9.66 9.96
C ASP A 403 18.93 9.01 8.56
N ARG A 404 18.11 7.98 8.34
CA ARG A 404 18.01 7.34 7.05
C ARG A 404 17.47 8.29 5.98
N GLN A 405 18.03 8.20 4.77
CA GLN A 405 17.48 8.82 3.57
C GLN A 405 16.10 8.22 3.26
N MET A 406 15.07 9.06 3.21
CA MET A 406 13.68 8.66 2.98
C MET A 406 13.03 9.54 1.92
N TYR A 407 11.99 8.99 1.28
CA TYR A 407 11.31 9.62 0.17
C TYR A 407 9.80 9.52 0.28
N PHE A 408 9.10 10.44 -0.38
CA PHE A 408 7.64 10.53 -0.31
C PHE A 408 6.93 9.30 -0.92
N PHE A 409 7.56 8.53 -1.78
CA PHE A 409 6.94 7.30 -2.29
C PHE A 409 6.71 6.23 -1.20
N TYR A 410 7.39 6.30 -0.05
CA TYR A 410 7.06 5.46 1.10
C TYR A 410 5.66 5.75 1.65
N ALA A 411 5.15 6.97 1.44
CA ALA A 411 3.80 7.36 1.81
C ALA A 411 2.69 6.72 0.94
N ALA A 412 3.03 6.02 -0.14
CA ALA A 412 2.05 5.32 -0.96
C ALA A 412 1.17 4.36 -0.13
N ALA A 413 1.75 3.74 0.90
CA ALA A 413 1.03 2.87 1.82
C ALA A 413 0.01 3.60 2.73
N LEU A 414 0.13 4.92 2.89
CA LEU A 414 -0.79 5.74 3.69
C LEU A 414 -2.07 6.08 2.91
N ALA A 415 -1.96 6.27 1.58
CA ALA A 415 -3.03 6.77 0.74
C ALA A 415 -4.36 5.98 0.85
N PRO A 416 -4.39 4.63 0.81
CA PRO A 416 -5.65 3.89 0.95
C PRO A 416 -6.31 4.09 2.31
N PHE A 417 -5.52 4.17 3.38
CA PHE A 417 -6.03 4.38 4.73
C PHE A 417 -6.48 5.83 4.95
N LEU A 418 -5.80 6.81 4.34
CA LEU A 418 -6.25 8.20 4.28
C LEU A 418 -7.62 8.29 3.60
N VAL A 419 -7.75 7.70 2.41
CA VAL A 419 -9.02 7.68 1.66
C VAL A 419 -10.14 7.01 2.45
N MET A 420 -9.86 5.86 3.10
CA MET A 420 -10.83 5.18 3.95
C MET A 420 -11.23 6.07 5.15
N GLY A 421 -10.26 6.70 5.82
CA GLY A 421 -10.50 7.61 6.95
C GLY A 421 -11.31 8.82 6.57
N VAL A 422 -10.94 9.53 5.50
CA VAL A 422 -11.69 10.67 4.97
C VAL A 422 -13.12 10.25 4.60
N THR A 423 -13.29 9.09 3.95
CA THR A 423 -14.63 8.59 3.59
C THR A 423 -15.48 8.28 4.81
N LEU A 424 -14.90 7.77 5.90
CA LEU A 424 -15.64 7.58 7.16
C LEU A 424 -16.09 8.92 7.76
N VAL A 425 -15.24 9.95 7.75
CA VAL A 425 -15.58 11.31 8.18
C VAL A 425 -16.72 11.90 7.32
N LEU A 426 -16.62 11.76 5.99
CA LEU A 426 -17.70 12.16 5.07
C LEU A 426 -19.01 11.40 5.36
N GLY A 427 -18.89 10.13 5.77
CA GLY A 427 -20.03 9.32 6.21
C GLY A 427 -20.70 9.88 7.48
N ASP A 428 -19.92 10.36 8.43
CA ASP A 428 -20.45 11.03 9.64
C ASP A 428 -21.12 12.37 9.29
N ILE A 429 -20.53 13.16 8.38
CA ILE A 429 -21.13 14.40 7.86
C ILE A 429 -22.48 14.12 7.18
N LEU A 430 -22.61 13.02 6.44
CA LEU A 430 -23.87 12.57 5.83
C LEU A 430 -24.91 12.07 6.87
N GLY A 431 -24.55 12.06 8.15
CA GLY A 431 -25.42 11.55 9.23
C GLY A 431 -25.59 10.03 9.25
N ARG A 432 -24.71 9.27 8.58
CA ARG A 432 -24.77 7.81 8.50
C ARG A 432 -24.05 7.09 9.64
N GLY A 433 -23.49 7.84 10.57
CA GLY A 433 -22.79 7.31 11.75
C GLY A 433 -23.47 7.67 13.07
N LEU A 434 -24.46 8.56 13.08
CA LEU A 434 -25.17 9.01 14.28
C LEU A 434 -26.55 8.34 14.35
N CYS A 435 -26.82 7.64 15.46
CA CYS A 435 -28.14 7.15 15.79
C CYS A 435 -29.07 8.33 16.09
N GLY A 436 -30.14 8.53 15.31
CA GLY A 436 -31.16 9.52 15.55
C GLY A 436 -31.71 10.08 14.23
N GLY A 437 -33.04 10.16 14.11
CA GLY A 437 -33.78 10.72 12.96
C GLY A 437 -33.37 12.17 12.69
N GLN A 438 -32.54 12.36 11.67
CA GLN A 438 -32.09 13.69 11.28
C GLN A 438 -33.08 14.31 10.31
N GLY A 439 -33.41 15.58 10.52
CA GLY A 439 -34.29 16.34 9.65
C GLY A 439 -33.78 16.38 8.20
N ARG A 440 -34.69 16.53 7.25
CA ARG A 440 -34.44 16.60 5.80
C ARG A 440 -33.38 17.63 5.43
N GLU A 441 -33.38 18.78 6.11
CA GLU A 441 -32.42 19.89 5.88
C GLU A 441 -30.98 19.51 6.19
N ARG A 442 -30.75 18.85 7.33
CA ARG A 442 -29.40 18.42 7.71
C ARG A 442 -28.84 17.38 6.74
N ARG A 443 -29.68 16.49 6.24
CA ARG A 443 -29.28 15.52 5.23
C ARG A 443 -28.92 16.20 3.91
N THR A 444 -29.69 17.21 3.50
CA THR A 444 -29.41 17.98 2.28
C THR A 444 -28.11 18.74 2.41
N LEU A 445 -27.88 19.44 3.53
CA LEU A 445 -26.62 20.13 3.80
C LEU A 445 -25.42 19.17 3.80
N GLY A 446 -25.52 18.00 4.44
CA GLY A 446 -24.49 16.98 4.43
C GLY A 446 -24.17 16.49 3.01
N LEU A 447 -25.18 16.28 2.18
CA LEU A 447 -25.00 15.90 0.77
C LEU A 447 -24.30 17.00 -0.03
N LEU A 448 -24.70 18.27 0.17
CA LEU A 448 -24.06 19.41 -0.50
C LEU A 448 -22.59 19.54 -0.13
N LEU A 449 -22.28 19.49 1.18
CA LEU A 449 -20.90 19.61 1.68
C LEU A 449 -20.01 18.47 1.15
N VAL A 450 -20.50 17.24 1.20
CA VAL A 450 -19.74 16.07 0.70
C VAL A 450 -19.56 16.12 -0.80
N SER A 451 -20.60 16.51 -1.56
CA SER A 451 -20.49 16.65 -3.01
C SER A 451 -19.53 17.75 -3.40
N LEU A 452 -19.58 18.90 -2.73
CA LEU A 452 -18.65 20.00 -2.95
C LEU A 452 -17.20 19.58 -2.66
N TYR A 453 -16.96 18.92 -1.52
CA TYR A 453 -15.63 18.43 -1.18
C TYR A 453 -15.08 17.46 -2.24
N VAL A 454 -15.87 16.47 -2.65
CA VAL A 454 -15.46 15.52 -3.71
C VAL A 454 -15.19 16.25 -5.03
N ALA A 455 -16.02 17.23 -5.40
CA ALA A 455 -15.80 18.04 -6.60
C ALA A 455 -14.50 18.85 -6.53
N VAL A 456 -14.16 19.43 -5.37
CA VAL A 456 -12.90 20.15 -5.16
C VAL A 456 -11.70 19.20 -5.29
N VAL A 457 -11.77 17.99 -4.74
CA VAL A 457 -10.69 16.99 -4.89
C VAL A 457 -10.50 16.59 -6.35
N ILE A 458 -11.60 16.37 -7.08
CA ILE A 458 -11.54 16.06 -8.52
C ILE A 458 -10.94 17.23 -9.30
N ALA A 459 -11.41 18.45 -9.09
CA ALA A 459 -10.88 19.65 -9.77
C ALA A 459 -9.39 19.84 -9.51
N ASN A 460 -8.95 19.63 -8.26
CA ASN A 460 -7.54 19.71 -7.88
C ASN A 460 -6.68 18.63 -8.57
N PHE A 461 -7.17 17.38 -8.67
CA PHE A 461 -6.49 16.31 -9.42
C PHE A 461 -6.40 16.66 -10.92
N VAL A 462 -7.49 17.15 -11.53
CA VAL A 462 -7.51 17.54 -12.93
C VAL A 462 -6.54 18.70 -13.20
N TRP A 463 -6.45 19.66 -12.29
CA TRP A 463 -5.45 20.73 -12.35
C TRP A 463 -4.02 20.21 -12.36
N LEU A 464 -3.71 19.20 -11.54
CA LEU A 464 -2.37 18.61 -11.46
C LEU A 464 -2.12 17.55 -12.55
N TRP A 465 -3.12 17.16 -13.33
CA TRP A 465 -3.03 16.08 -14.33
C TRP A 465 -1.77 16.16 -15.22
N PRO A 466 -1.37 17.32 -15.77
CA PRO A 466 -0.19 17.39 -16.62
C PRO A 466 1.09 16.93 -15.94
N ILE A 467 1.32 17.36 -14.69
CA ILE A 467 2.51 16.98 -13.92
C ILE A 467 2.43 15.60 -13.27
N LEU A 468 1.27 14.96 -13.30
CA LEU A 468 1.12 13.55 -12.90
C LEU A 468 1.35 12.60 -14.09
N THR A 469 1.30 13.10 -15.32
CA THR A 469 1.33 12.29 -16.56
C THR A 469 2.47 12.61 -17.50
N GLY A 470 3.25 13.67 -17.23
CA GLY A 470 4.34 14.10 -18.07
C GLY A 470 3.88 14.83 -19.35
N LEU A 471 2.68 15.38 -19.38
CA LEU A 471 2.20 16.20 -20.49
C LEU A 471 3.01 17.51 -20.58
N PRO A 472 3.31 18.00 -21.78
CA PRO A 472 4.01 19.27 -21.96
C PRO A 472 3.14 20.45 -21.51
N ILE A 473 3.71 21.32 -20.68
CA ILE A 473 3.08 22.56 -20.19
C ILE A 473 4.07 23.71 -20.32
N SER A 474 3.56 24.95 -20.33
CA SER A 474 4.41 26.12 -20.28
C SER A 474 5.17 26.21 -18.96
N GLN A 475 6.32 26.85 -18.95
CA GLN A 475 7.11 27.11 -17.73
C GLN A 475 6.28 27.90 -16.69
N GLU A 476 5.39 28.76 -17.12
CA GLU A 476 4.50 29.52 -16.24
C GLU A 476 3.50 28.58 -15.54
N THR A 477 2.82 27.71 -16.32
CA THR A 477 1.88 26.71 -15.75
C THR A 477 2.58 25.77 -14.77
N TRP A 478 3.82 25.33 -15.11
CA TRP A 478 4.64 24.54 -14.20
C TRP A 478 4.84 25.24 -12.85
N GLN A 479 5.23 26.53 -12.86
CA GLN A 479 5.40 27.29 -11.63
C GLN A 479 4.11 27.47 -10.83
N GLN A 480 2.97 27.67 -11.52
CA GLN A 480 1.66 27.79 -10.88
C GLN A 480 1.18 26.47 -10.23
N GLN A 481 1.62 25.33 -10.73
CA GLN A 481 1.29 24.02 -10.15
C GLN A 481 2.16 23.66 -8.94
N LEU A 482 3.30 24.31 -8.75
CA LEU A 482 4.19 24.14 -7.60
C LEU A 482 3.78 25.08 -6.45
N TRP A 483 2.77 24.70 -5.68
CA TRP A 483 2.13 25.56 -4.68
C TRP A 483 3.00 25.86 -3.45
N LEU A 484 3.92 24.97 -3.10
CA LEU A 484 4.79 25.13 -1.95
C LEU A 484 6.24 25.32 -2.38
N PRO A 485 7.05 26.14 -1.68
CA PRO A 485 8.48 26.25 -1.96
C PRO A 485 9.21 24.91 -1.90
N SER A 486 8.75 24.01 -1.04
CA SER A 486 9.30 22.66 -0.91
C SER A 486 9.00 21.73 -2.09
N TRP A 487 8.18 22.15 -3.05
CA TRP A 487 7.87 21.40 -4.26
C TRP A 487 8.82 21.74 -5.43
N ARG A 488 9.68 22.72 -5.23
CA ARG A 488 10.69 23.23 -6.18
C ARG A 488 12.08 22.65 -5.95
#